data_f87f9a78b4540d3d885f13f62a459449
#
_entry.id   f87f9a78b4540d3d885f13f62a459449
#
_cell.length_a   1.000
_cell.length_b   1.000
_cell.length_c   1.000
_cell.angle_alpha   90.00
_cell.angle_beta   90.00
_cell.angle_gamma   90.00
#
_symmetry.space_group_name_H-M   'P 1'
#
loop_
_entity.id
_entity.type
_entity.pdbx_description
1 polymer ?
#
loop_
_entity_poly.entity_id
_entity_poly.type
_entity_poly.pdbx_seq_one_letter_code
_entity_poly.pdbx_strand_id
1 'polypeptide(L)'
;NDAIVVYGEDDISETVNNIVEISDMDENYDLVGSEEFDDDYWRLTWVKSYGSIQNPYESVNAVVNRRTRELTTYRRFDEAPNTITPGITQSDAFERLTQLDTVEGLNLSNAECELTFTKRNYLRDENSTTRHYGEVRMAYHFTIGNYSVYIDAATGEDIAYSEKRMVARAFSADGEGAFPNPQKQTADATTCFNELGYTTYEPCISAQYYLRQSLDAFIDDDNAYGLYLACHGDEDQTVLSGLGWTMGRDDIHGNWRFVFLDACYSAAGTGWSNQFNIYSYSQSRAFLGWSDTVEGGNSTDFSSAFFPEVIAGNHSNNIRDAAVWAADQVPGYHTAPIKFIGDRTYRGFV
;
A
#
# COMPACT_ATOMS: atom_id res chain seq x y z
N ASN A 1 0.09 -22.05 28.21
CA ASN A 1 -0.31 -20.83 27.45
C ASN A 1 -1.77 -20.62 27.80
N ASP A 2 -2.03 -19.79 28.79
CA ASP A 2 -3.40 -19.37 29.09
C ASP A 2 -3.80 -18.38 27.98
N ALA A 3 -4.89 -18.67 27.29
CA ALA A 3 -5.43 -17.75 26.29
C ALA A 3 -5.83 -16.46 27.00
N ILE A 4 -5.38 -15.33 26.50
CA ILE A 4 -5.83 -14.03 26.97
C ILE A 4 -7.24 -13.84 26.41
N VAL A 5 -8.24 -13.95 27.30
CA VAL A 5 -9.63 -13.72 26.93
C VAL A 5 -9.99 -12.25 27.23
N VAL A 6 -10.32 -11.53 26.18
CA VAL A 6 -10.77 -10.13 26.26
C VAL A 6 -12.30 -10.15 26.29
N TYR A 7 -12.91 -9.87 27.43
CA TYR A 7 -14.36 -9.89 27.60
C TYR A 7 -15.00 -8.55 27.18
N GLY A 8 -16.06 -8.61 26.40
CA GLY A 8 -16.93 -7.48 26.05
C GLY A 8 -18.19 -7.95 25.33
N GLU A 9 -19.29 -7.29 25.56
CA GLU A 9 -20.51 -7.43 24.74
C GLU A 9 -20.26 -6.77 23.37
N ASP A 10 -21.16 -6.77 22.43
CA ASP A 10 -21.01 -6.35 21.03
C ASP A 10 -20.33 -4.98 20.78
N ASP A 11 -19.84 -4.33 21.80
CA ASP A 11 -19.12 -3.06 21.76
C ASP A 11 -17.61 -3.28 21.68
N ILE A 12 -17.02 -2.84 20.58
CA ILE A 12 -15.57 -2.82 20.32
C ILE A 12 -14.82 -2.02 21.41
N SER A 13 -15.47 -1.07 22.05
CA SER A 13 -14.86 -0.14 23.02
C SER A 13 -14.26 -0.87 24.23
N GLU A 14 -14.93 -1.88 24.76
CA GLU A 14 -14.41 -2.67 25.88
C GLU A 14 -13.18 -3.48 25.45
N THR A 15 -13.25 -4.10 24.28
CA THR A 15 -12.12 -4.83 23.68
C THR A 15 -10.90 -3.93 23.49
N VAL A 16 -11.11 -2.72 22.98
CA VAL A 16 -10.07 -1.70 22.82
C VAL A 16 -9.42 -1.36 24.16
N ASN A 17 -10.22 -1.06 25.19
CA ASN A 17 -9.74 -0.70 26.53
C ASN A 17 -8.92 -1.84 27.16
N ASN A 18 -9.38 -3.07 27.03
CA ASN A 18 -8.69 -4.23 27.58
C ASN A 18 -7.32 -4.46 26.89
N ILE A 19 -7.24 -4.24 25.58
CA ILE A 19 -5.96 -4.34 24.86
C ILE A 19 -5.01 -3.21 25.27
N VAL A 20 -5.49 -1.99 25.44
CA VAL A 20 -4.70 -0.86 25.95
C VAL A 20 -4.09 -1.20 27.31
N GLU A 21 -4.88 -1.75 28.23
CA GLU A 21 -4.43 -2.14 29.56
C GLU A 21 -3.39 -3.29 29.51
N ILE A 22 -3.69 -4.37 28.79
CA ILE A 22 -2.80 -5.53 28.65
C ILE A 22 -1.47 -5.14 27.98
N SER A 23 -1.53 -4.19 27.05
CA SER A 23 -0.37 -3.77 26.27
C SER A 23 0.47 -2.71 26.97
N ASP A 24 0.07 -2.23 28.14
CA ASP A 24 0.75 -1.14 28.88
C ASP A 24 0.99 0.08 27.95
N MET A 25 -0.04 0.45 27.18
CA MET A 25 -0.02 1.63 26.34
C MET A 25 -0.27 2.88 27.15
N ASP A 26 0.58 3.89 26.98
CA ASP A 26 0.38 5.20 27.61
C ASP A 26 -0.68 6.03 26.84
N GLU A 27 -1.04 7.18 27.38
CA GLU A 27 -2.05 8.10 26.83
C GLU A 27 -1.69 8.69 25.46
N ASN A 28 -0.48 8.44 24.97
CA ASN A 28 -0.02 8.95 23.67
C ASN A 28 -0.26 7.97 22.52
N TYR A 29 -0.84 6.79 22.79
CA TYR A 29 -1.23 5.87 21.75
C TYR A 29 -2.65 6.16 21.27
N ASP A 30 -2.77 6.54 20.00
CA ASP A 30 -4.05 6.77 19.34
C ASP A 30 -4.50 5.51 18.58
N LEU A 31 -5.76 5.14 18.72
CA LEU A 31 -6.37 4.11 17.87
C LEU A 31 -6.60 4.69 16.49
N VAL A 32 -5.75 4.31 15.52
CA VAL A 32 -5.78 4.83 14.15
C VAL A 32 -6.53 3.92 13.18
N GLY A 33 -6.77 2.68 13.56
CA GLY A 33 -7.51 1.71 12.76
C GLY A 33 -8.31 0.74 13.64
N SER A 34 -9.60 0.62 13.33
CA SER A 34 -10.46 -0.44 13.85
C SER A 34 -11.32 -0.94 12.69
N GLU A 35 -11.14 -2.18 12.29
CA GLU A 35 -11.87 -2.73 11.15
C GLU A 35 -12.25 -4.19 11.38
N GLU A 36 -13.39 -4.54 10.82
CA GLU A 36 -13.79 -5.94 10.70
C GLU A 36 -12.89 -6.60 9.65
N PHE A 37 -12.21 -7.64 10.09
CA PHE A 37 -11.33 -8.44 9.27
C PHE A 37 -11.87 -9.86 9.25
N ASP A 38 -12.28 -10.31 8.09
CA ASP A 38 -13.19 -11.43 7.94
C ASP A 38 -14.44 -11.33 8.85
N ASP A 39 -15.48 -12.08 8.63
CA ASP A 39 -16.74 -12.00 9.40
C ASP A 39 -16.58 -12.25 10.90
N ASP A 40 -15.45 -12.82 11.32
CA ASP A 40 -15.20 -13.29 12.67
C ASP A 40 -14.10 -12.54 13.43
N TYR A 41 -13.43 -11.54 12.84
CA TYR A 41 -12.29 -10.89 13.50
C TYR A 41 -12.36 -9.38 13.42
N TRP A 42 -11.81 -8.72 14.47
CA TRP A 42 -11.42 -7.31 14.44
C TRP A 42 -9.92 -7.18 14.33
N ARG A 43 -9.47 -6.26 13.50
CA ARG A 43 -8.09 -5.78 13.48
C ARG A 43 -8.06 -4.38 14.07
N LEU A 44 -7.21 -4.18 15.07
CA LEU A 44 -7.04 -2.94 15.79
C LEU A 44 -5.60 -2.49 15.67
N THR A 45 -5.39 -1.19 15.41
CA THR A 45 -4.06 -0.61 15.25
C THR A 45 -3.98 0.66 16.06
N TRP A 46 -3.00 0.73 16.96
CA TRP A 46 -2.62 1.93 17.70
C TRP A 46 -1.26 2.40 17.24
N VAL A 47 -1.09 3.72 17.17
CA VAL A 47 0.17 4.36 16.83
C VAL A 47 0.47 5.40 17.88
N LYS A 48 1.71 5.46 18.34
CA LYS A 48 2.13 6.44 19.32
C LYS A 48 2.29 7.81 18.67
N SER A 49 1.76 8.82 19.33
CA SER A 49 1.83 10.21 18.90
C SER A 49 2.78 11.02 19.78
N TYR A 50 3.51 11.92 19.16
CA TYR A 50 4.35 12.93 19.80
C TYR A 50 3.78 14.32 19.46
N GLY A 51 2.90 14.82 20.32
CA GLY A 51 2.03 15.94 20.00
C GLY A 51 1.01 15.56 18.92
N SER A 52 1.04 16.23 17.78
CA SER A 52 0.15 15.92 16.64
C SER A 52 0.77 14.97 15.62
N ILE A 53 1.99 14.47 15.85
CA ILE A 53 2.72 13.68 14.85
C ILE A 53 2.74 12.23 15.28
N GLN A 54 2.17 11.37 14.45
CA GLN A 54 2.15 9.92 14.66
C GLN A 54 3.49 9.30 14.28
N ASN A 55 4.01 8.39 15.12
CA ASN A 55 5.19 7.60 14.83
C ASN A 55 4.80 6.19 14.39
N PRO A 56 4.78 5.87 13.10
CA PRO A 56 4.37 4.55 12.61
C PRO A 56 5.33 3.42 13.03
N TYR A 57 6.50 3.75 13.58
CA TYR A 57 7.48 2.80 14.09
C TYR A 57 7.29 2.46 15.57
N GLU A 58 6.38 3.16 16.27
CA GLU A 58 5.88 2.80 17.59
C GLU A 58 4.38 2.50 17.48
N SER A 59 4.05 1.25 17.30
CA SER A 59 2.67 0.83 17.05
C SER A 59 2.33 -0.50 17.71
N VAL A 60 1.06 -0.69 17.98
CA VAL A 60 0.50 -1.96 18.45
C VAL A 60 -0.56 -2.41 17.45
N ASN A 61 -0.44 -3.66 17.02
CA ASN A 61 -1.41 -4.30 16.15
C ASN A 61 -1.99 -5.53 16.85
N ALA A 62 -3.30 -5.62 16.92
CA ALA A 62 -4.01 -6.72 17.53
C ALA A 62 -5.09 -7.26 16.61
N VAL A 63 -5.23 -8.59 16.57
CA VAL A 63 -6.37 -9.25 15.92
C VAL A 63 -7.13 -10.03 16.99
N VAL A 64 -8.41 -9.77 17.09
CA VAL A 64 -9.30 -10.35 18.11
C VAL A 64 -10.44 -11.08 17.42
N ASN A 65 -10.71 -12.31 17.86
CA ASN A 65 -11.90 -13.03 17.41
C ASN A 65 -13.16 -12.38 18.00
N ARG A 66 -14.10 -11.99 17.14
CA ARG A 66 -15.33 -11.27 17.53
C ARG A 66 -16.26 -12.10 18.42
N ARG A 67 -16.29 -13.43 18.22
CA ARG A 67 -17.20 -14.33 18.94
C ARG A 67 -16.64 -14.77 20.27
N THR A 68 -15.35 -15.18 20.28
CA THR A 68 -14.72 -15.69 21.49
C THR A 68 -14.03 -14.60 22.31
N ARG A 69 -13.81 -13.42 21.71
CA ARG A 69 -13.06 -12.31 22.30
C ARG A 69 -11.58 -12.65 22.59
N GLU A 70 -11.09 -13.71 21.98
CA GLU A 70 -9.70 -14.12 22.13
C GLU A 70 -8.78 -13.29 21.26
N LEU A 71 -7.68 -12.82 21.83
CA LEU A 71 -6.59 -12.19 21.14
C LEU A 71 -5.81 -13.24 20.33
N THR A 72 -5.93 -13.22 19.01
CA THR A 72 -5.30 -14.21 18.12
C THR A 72 -3.93 -13.79 17.65
N THR A 73 -3.72 -12.49 17.48
CA THR A 73 -2.44 -11.93 17.08
C THR A 73 -2.17 -10.65 17.85
N TYR A 74 -0.94 -10.52 18.32
CA TYR A 74 -0.43 -9.31 18.95
C TYR A 74 0.97 -9.02 18.42
N ARG A 75 1.20 -7.78 17.98
CA ARG A 75 2.52 -7.29 17.58
C ARG A 75 2.71 -5.89 18.13
N ARG A 76 3.86 -5.65 18.72
CA ARG A 76 4.28 -4.34 19.21
C ARG A 76 5.60 -3.96 18.55
N PHE A 77 5.66 -2.72 18.09
CA PHE A 77 6.86 -2.10 17.55
C PHE A 77 7.19 -0.91 18.46
N ASP A 78 8.38 -0.88 19.04
CA ASP A 78 8.81 0.09 20.05
C ASP A 78 10.06 0.85 19.56
N GLU A 79 9.99 1.45 18.38
CA GLU A 79 11.10 2.23 17.86
C GLU A 79 10.89 3.72 18.11
N ALA A 80 11.34 4.18 19.27
CA ALA A 80 11.28 5.57 19.66
C ALA A 80 12.19 6.45 18.79
N PRO A 81 11.76 7.68 18.45
CA PRO A 81 12.59 8.60 17.69
C PRO A 81 13.71 9.20 18.56
N ASN A 82 14.82 9.52 17.92
CA ASN A 82 15.96 10.15 18.60
C ASN A 82 15.65 11.55 19.14
N THR A 83 14.77 12.27 18.48
CA THR A 83 14.29 13.58 18.88
C THR A 83 12.82 13.75 18.52
N ILE A 84 12.10 14.47 19.36
CA ILE A 84 10.69 14.80 19.19
C ILE A 84 10.45 16.31 19.06
N THR A 85 11.52 17.09 18.99
CA THR A 85 11.44 18.55 18.87
C THR A 85 12.31 19.00 17.70
N PRO A 86 11.75 19.73 16.72
CA PRO A 86 12.52 20.28 15.63
C PRO A 86 13.61 21.23 16.13
N GLY A 87 14.82 21.10 15.60
CA GLY A 87 15.93 22.02 15.82
C GLY A 87 16.03 23.12 14.76
N ILE A 88 15.37 22.91 13.63
CA ILE A 88 15.27 23.90 12.54
C ILE A 88 13.80 24.18 12.22
N THR A 89 13.54 25.29 11.54
CA THR A 89 12.18 25.61 11.07
C THR A 89 11.87 24.95 9.73
N GLN A 90 10.58 24.87 9.35
CA GLN A 90 10.17 24.42 8.02
C GLN A 90 10.80 25.29 6.91
N SER A 91 10.95 26.59 7.14
CA SER A 91 11.60 27.51 6.19
C SER A 91 13.07 27.17 6.00
N ASP A 92 13.80 26.86 7.09
CA ASP A 92 15.19 26.45 7.02
C ASP A 92 15.33 25.11 6.28
N ALA A 93 14.42 24.18 6.53
CA ALA A 93 14.37 22.89 5.83
C ALA A 93 14.08 23.07 4.33
N PHE A 94 13.17 23.98 3.97
CA PHE A 94 12.91 24.31 2.56
C PHE A 94 14.13 24.98 1.88
N GLU A 95 14.84 25.85 2.58
CA GLU A 95 16.09 26.41 2.06
C GLU A 95 17.13 25.31 1.79
N ARG A 96 17.24 24.32 2.71
CA ARG A 96 18.12 23.15 2.50
C ARG A 96 17.68 22.33 1.28
N LEU A 97 16.38 22.08 1.15
CA LEU A 97 15.82 21.39 -0.01
C LEU A 97 16.26 22.03 -1.33
N THR A 98 16.24 23.37 -1.43
CA THR A 98 16.62 24.07 -2.67
C THR A 98 18.09 23.92 -3.04
N GLN A 99 18.93 23.46 -2.12
CA GLN A 99 20.37 23.26 -2.30
C GLN A 99 20.73 21.83 -2.71
N LEU A 100 19.76 20.93 -2.74
CA LEU A 100 20.02 19.54 -3.09
C LEU A 100 20.05 19.35 -4.63
N ASP A 101 21.12 18.71 -5.12
CA ASP A 101 21.24 18.36 -6.54
C ASP A 101 20.08 17.47 -7.00
N THR A 102 19.50 16.71 -6.08
CA THR A 102 18.40 15.78 -6.34
C THR A 102 17.10 16.45 -6.77
N VAL A 103 16.92 17.73 -6.47
CA VAL A 103 15.74 18.51 -6.85
C VAL A 103 16.05 19.55 -7.93
N GLU A 104 17.26 19.52 -8.50
CA GLU A 104 17.63 20.42 -9.57
C GLU A 104 16.70 20.27 -10.77
N GLY A 105 16.12 21.38 -11.21
CA GLY A 105 15.18 21.40 -12.34
C GLY A 105 13.72 21.11 -11.95
N LEU A 106 13.42 20.78 -10.70
CA LEU A 106 12.05 20.60 -10.24
C LEU A 106 11.37 21.94 -9.92
N ASN A 107 10.06 22.00 -10.12
CA ASN A 107 9.27 23.14 -9.69
C ASN A 107 8.92 23.04 -8.21
N LEU A 108 9.68 23.71 -7.37
CA LEU A 108 9.51 23.70 -5.92
C LEU A 108 8.36 24.59 -5.41
N SER A 109 7.72 25.39 -6.28
CA SER A 109 6.64 26.30 -5.85
C SER A 109 5.39 25.57 -5.34
N ASN A 110 5.22 24.30 -5.73
CA ASN A 110 4.11 23.45 -5.34
C ASN A 110 4.54 22.35 -4.36
N ALA A 111 5.72 22.50 -3.74
CA ALA A 111 6.17 21.54 -2.74
C ALA A 111 5.26 21.57 -1.51
N GLU A 112 4.66 20.45 -1.21
CA GLU A 112 3.94 20.24 0.06
C GLU A 112 4.93 19.81 1.13
N CYS A 113 4.71 20.22 2.38
CA CYS A 113 5.60 19.89 3.48
C CYS A 113 4.81 19.50 4.72
N GLU A 114 5.14 18.35 5.28
CA GLU A 114 4.64 17.90 6.57
C GLU A 114 5.77 17.50 7.50
N LEU A 115 5.54 17.56 8.81
CA LEU A 115 6.48 17.04 9.80
C LEU A 115 6.08 15.59 10.12
N THR A 116 7.02 14.67 10.01
CA THR A 116 6.78 13.23 10.17
C THR A 116 7.95 12.52 10.85
N PHE A 117 7.79 11.22 11.13
CA PHE A 117 8.88 10.36 11.52
C PHE A 117 9.27 9.43 10.39
N THR A 118 10.57 9.29 10.16
CA THR A 118 11.11 8.41 9.12
C THR A 118 12.38 7.70 9.59
N LYS A 119 12.76 6.64 8.89
CA LYS A 119 14.04 5.98 9.08
C LYS A 119 14.95 6.33 7.92
N ARG A 120 16.23 6.62 8.24
CA ARG A 120 17.23 6.79 7.20
C ARG A 120 17.38 5.48 6.44
N ASN A 121 17.06 5.51 5.15
CA ASN A 121 17.50 4.47 4.24
C ASN A 121 18.98 4.69 3.98
N TYR A 122 19.85 3.88 4.59
CA TYR A 122 21.21 3.84 4.13
C TYR A 122 21.16 3.34 2.69
N LEU A 123 21.72 4.14 1.79
CA LEU A 123 22.03 3.70 0.44
C LEU A 123 22.73 2.35 0.55
N ARG A 124 22.27 1.42 -0.21
CA ARG A 124 22.89 0.12 -0.40
C ARG A 124 24.39 0.34 -0.64
N ASP A 125 25.24 -0.15 0.24
CA ASP A 125 26.62 -0.39 -0.16
C ASP A 125 26.54 -1.24 -1.44
N GLU A 126 27.18 -0.81 -2.50
CA GLU A 126 27.09 -1.43 -3.85
C GLU A 126 27.31 -2.95 -3.83
N ASN A 127 27.82 -3.48 -2.73
CA ASN A 127 28.09 -4.89 -2.50
C ASN A 127 27.20 -5.56 -1.43
N SER A 128 26.22 -4.85 -0.83
CA SER A 128 25.36 -5.40 0.22
C SER A 128 23.93 -5.64 -0.30
N THR A 129 23.41 -6.84 -0.07
CA THR A 129 22.00 -7.18 -0.30
C THR A 129 21.10 -6.81 0.89
N THR A 130 21.68 -6.31 1.97
CA THR A 130 20.96 -6.02 3.21
C THR A 130 20.67 -4.52 3.31
N ARG A 131 19.39 -4.16 3.41
CA ARG A 131 18.97 -2.79 3.75
C ARG A 131 19.19 -2.59 5.25
N HIS A 132 20.04 -1.67 5.63
CA HIS A 132 20.15 -1.21 7.00
C HIS A 132 19.21 -0.04 7.21
N TYR A 133 18.17 -0.25 8.02
CA TYR A 133 17.31 0.84 8.47
C TYR A 133 18.01 1.56 9.62
N GLY A 134 18.16 2.86 9.51
CA GLY A 134 18.66 3.71 10.56
C GLY A 134 17.66 3.90 11.69
N GLU A 135 18.05 4.74 12.64
CA GLU A 135 17.22 5.17 13.76
C GLU A 135 16.03 5.99 13.25
N VAL A 136 14.90 5.94 13.96
CA VAL A 136 13.74 6.77 13.69
C VAL A 136 14.08 8.23 13.98
N ARG A 137 13.86 9.11 13.02
CA ARG A 137 14.13 10.54 13.10
C ARG A 137 12.89 11.36 12.75
N MET A 138 12.73 12.47 13.41
CA MET A 138 11.77 13.49 12.98
C MET A 138 12.33 14.20 11.75
N ALA A 139 11.51 14.36 10.72
CA ALA A 139 11.89 14.95 9.45
C ALA A 139 10.80 15.84 8.87
N TYR A 140 11.21 16.87 8.16
CA TYR A 140 10.35 17.55 7.20
C TYR A 140 10.29 16.73 5.92
N HIS A 141 9.12 16.21 5.62
CA HIS A 141 8.83 15.47 4.39
C HIS A 141 8.29 16.44 3.35
N PHE A 142 9.03 16.62 2.28
CA PHE A 142 8.63 17.41 1.13
C PHE A 142 8.16 16.50 0.00
N THR A 143 6.95 16.75 -0.46
CA THR A 143 6.39 16.13 -1.67
C THR A 143 6.45 17.12 -2.82
N ILE A 144 7.15 16.78 -3.90
CA ILE A 144 7.39 17.64 -5.06
C ILE A 144 7.01 16.84 -6.31
N GLY A 145 5.75 16.87 -6.71
CA GLY A 145 5.27 15.97 -7.76
C GLY A 145 5.49 14.51 -7.34
N ASN A 146 6.31 13.78 -8.10
CA ASN A 146 6.63 12.38 -7.83
C ASN A 146 7.81 12.17 -6.87
N TYR A 147 8.33 13.24 -6.26
CA TYR A 147 9.51 13.16 -5.41
C TYR A 147 9.12 13.33 -3.94
N SER A 148 9.72 12.51 -3.10
CA SER A 148 9.68 12.66 -1.65
C SER A 148 11.09 12.89 -1.15
N VAL A 149 11.29 13.98 -0.44
CA VAL A 149 12.58 14.33 0.16
C VAL A 149 12.39 14.53 1.66
N TYR A 150 13.27 13.95 2.46
CA TYR A 150 13.21 14.04 3.92
C TYR A 150 14.43 14.80 4.43
N ILE A 151 14.19 15.94 5.08
CA ILE A 151 15.22 16.74 5.76
C ILE A 151 15.09 16.52 7.26
N ASP A 152 16.16 16.11 7.90
CA ASP A 152 16.21 15.91 9.36
C ASP A 152 15.78 17.18 10.07
N ALA A 153 14.71 17.10 10.86
CA ALA A 153 14.15 18.27 11.52
C ALA A 153 15.05 18.80 12.67
N ALA A 154 15.98 18.01 13.16
CA ALA A 154 16.93 18.44 14.19
C ALA A 154 18.18 19.10 13.60
N THR A 155 18.72 18.56 12.51
CA THR A 155 20.03 18.95 11.96
C THR A 155 19.97 19.69 10.64
N GLY A 156 18.91 19.53 9.87
CA GLY A 156 18.79 20.04 8.50
C GLY A 156 19.55 19.21 7.46
N GLU A 157 20.04 18.03 7.84
CA GLU A 157 20.67 17.10 6.91
C GLU A 157 19.64 16.39 6.03
N ASP A 158 20.01 16.08 4.81
CA ASP A 158 19.28 15.14 3.97
C ASP A 158 19.42 13.73 4.56
N ILE A 159 18.31 13.15 4.99
CA ILE A 159 18.31 11.83 5.65
C ILE A 159 17.75 10.71 4.80
N ALA A 160 16.89 11.05 3.91
CA ALA A 160 16.35 10.09 2.94
C ALA A 160 15.80 10.88 1.77
N TYR A 161 16.06 10.42 0.61
CA TYR A 161 15.19 10.75 -0.48
C TYR A 161 14.71 9.45 -1.10
N SER A 162 13.41 9.38 -1.35
CA SER A 162 12.94 8.33 -2.20
C SER A 162 13.30 8.76 -3.62
N GLU A 163 13.89 7.88 -4.35
CA GLU A 163 13.90 8.10 -5.77
C GLU A 163 12.50 8.39 -6.23
N LYS A 164 12.38 9.44 -6.69
CA LYS A 164 12.51 10.01 -7.93
C LYS A 164 11.59 9.53 -9.00
N ARG A 165 11.38 8.28 -9.19
CA ARG A 165 10.49 7.68 -10.14
C ARG A 165 9.79 6.52 -9.47
N MET A 166 8.65 6.78 -8.88
CA MET A 166 7.75 5.68 -8.61
C MET A 166 7.28 5.14 -9.95
N VAL A 167 7.71 3.94 -10.25
CA VAL A 167 7.41 3.30 -11.53
C VAL A 167 6.19 2.41 -11.37
N ALA A 168 5.34 2.40 -12.39
CA ALA A 168 4.22 1.49 -12.48
C ALA A 168 4.22 0.74 -13.80
N ARG A 169 3.67 -0.47 -13.80
CA ARG A 169 3.53 -1.26 -15.01
C ARG A 169 2.26 -2.10 -15.00
N ALA A 170 1.68 -2.23 -16.18
CA ALA A 170 0.52 -3.08 -16.43
C ALA A 170 0.94 -4.36 -17.16
N PHE A 171 0.42 -5.49 -16.67
CA PHE A 171 0.64 -6.82 -17.23
C PHE A 171 -0.68 -7.53 -17.50
N SER A 172 -0.74 -8.30 -18.58
CA SER A 172 -1.85 -9.21 -18.83
C SER A 172 -1.35 -10.53 -19.41
N ALA A 173 -1.75 -11.62 -18.77
CA ALA A 173 -1.50 -12.98 -19.22
C ALA A 173 -2.49 -13.35 -20.36
N ASP A 174 -2.30 -12.75 -21.52
CA ASP A 174 -3.07 -13.08 -22.70
C ASP A 174 -2.59 -14.41 -23.33
N GLY A 175 -3.48 -15.26 -23.76
CA GLY A 175 -3.14 -16.46 -24.51
C GLY A 175 -4.15 -17.61 -24.47
N GLU A 176 -5.08 -17.55 -23.53
CA GLU A 176 -6.14 -18.56 -23.44
C GLU A 176 -7.53 -17.98 -23.79
N GLY A 177 -7.58 -16.71 -24.24
CA GLY A 177 -8.84 -16.00 -24.48
C GLY A 177 -9.61 -15.70 -23.19
N ALA A 178 -8.97 -15.82 -22.04
CA ALA A 178 -9.58 -15.56 -20.74
C ALA A 178 -9.89 -14.07 -20.52
N PHE A 179 -9.11 -13.20 -21.15
CA PHE A 179 -9.28 -11.74 -21.08
C PHE A 179 -9.73 -11.22 -22.45
N PRO A 180 -10.98 -10.76 -22.62
CA PRO A 180 -11.51 -10.36 -23.94
C PRO A 180 -10.79 -9.17 -24.57
N ASN A 181 -10.20 -8.29 -23.77
CA ASN A 181 -9.51 -7.09 -24.28
C ASN A 181 -8.30 -6.69 -23.41
N PRO A 182 -7.25 -7.52 -23.39
CA PRO A 182 -6.07 -7.29 -22.56
C PRO A 182 -5.32 -6.00 -22.94
N GLN A 183 -5.37 -5.61 -24.23
CA GLN A 183 -4.75 -4.36 -24.71
C GLN A 183 -5.44 -3.14 -24.08
N LYS A 184 -6.77 -3.14 -24.03
CA LYS A 184 -7.53 -2.04 -23.44
C LYS A 184 -7.29 -1.97 -21.93
N GLN A 185 -7.41 -3.09 -21.23
CA GLN A 185 -7.21 -3.14 -19.78
C GLN A 185 -5.83 -2.58 -19.37
N THR A 186 -4.78 -3.04 -20.03
CA THR A 186 -3.41 -2.59 -19.74
C THR A 186 -3.16 -1.14 -20.17
N ALA A 187 -3.79 -0.67 -21.24
CA ALA A 187 -3.70 0.72 -21.68
C ALA A 187 -4.43 1.66 -20.69
N ASP A 188 -5.63 1.29 -20.24
CA ASP A 188 -6.39 2.05 -19.25
C ASP A 188 -5.62 2.14 -17.91
N ALA A 189 -5.02 1.02 -17.45
CA ALA A 189 -4.18 0.99 -16.27
C ALA A 189 -2.94 1.87 -16.41
N THR A 190 -2.24 1.78 -17.55
CA THR A 190 -1.06 2.59 -17.83
C THR A 190 -1.40 4.07 -17.86
N THR A 191 -2.51 4.45 -18.50
CA THR A 191 -3.00 5.84 -18.51
C THR A 191 -3.29 6.31 -17.09
N CYS A 192 -3.98 5.48 -16.31
CA CYS A 192 -4.27 5.80 -14.91
C CYS A 192 -3.00 6.04 -14.10
N PHE A 193 -2.02 5.15 -14.18
CA PHE A 193 -0.75 5.33 -13.48
C PHE A 193 -0.03 6.61 -13.91
N ASN A 194 -0.01 6.94 -15.19
CA ASN A 194 0.59 8.20 -15.68
C ASN A 194 -0.11 9.43 -15.07
N GLU A 195 -1.44 9.46 -15.08
CA GLU A 195 -2.22 10.59 -14.53
C GLU A 195 -2.08 10.68 -13.00
N LEU A 196 -1.80 9.57 -12.32
CA LEU A 196 -1.48 9.55 -10.90
C LEU A 196 -0.03 9.96 -10.59
N GLY A 197 0.78 10.22 -11.63
CA GLY A 197 2.15 10.71 -11.50
C GLY A 197 3.24 9.62 -11.52
N TYR A 198 2.88 8.36 -11.72
CA TYR A 198 3.89 7.30 -11.89
C TYR A 198 4.62 7.44 -13.24
N THR A 199 5.90 7.13 -13.26
CA THR A 199 6.57 6.82 -14.52
C THR A 199 6.14 5.41 -14.94
N THR A 200 5.61 5.25 -16.15
CA THR A 200 5.16 3.94 -16.61
C THR A 200 6.11 3.31 -17.59
N TYR A 201 6.26 1.99 -17.49
CA TYR A 201 6.85 1.18 -18.54
C TYR A 201 5.76 0.74 -19.53
N GLU A 202 6.19 0.41 -20.76
CA GLU A 202 5.28 -0.19 -21.73
C GLU A 202 4.57 -1.41 -21.14
N PRO A 203 3.26 -1.55 -21.38
CA PRO A 203 2.52 -2.71 -20.92
C PRO A 203 3.14 -4.02 -21.43
N CYS A 204 3.08 -5.07 -20.63
CA CYS A 204 3.49 -6.39 -21.05
C CYS A 204 2.26 -7.30 -21.19
N ILE A 205 1.96 -7.68 -22.43
CA ILE A 205 0.87 -8.60 -22.76
C ILE A 205 1.49 -9.83 -23.40
N SER A 206 1.42 -10.97 -22.73
CA SER A 206 2.00 -12.20 -23.24
C SER A 206 1.32 -13.42 -22.64
N ALA A 207 1.07 -14.40 -23.48
CA ALA A 207 0.58 -15.72 -23.07
C ALA A 207 1.64 -16.59 -22.37
N GLN A 208 2.92 -16.28 -22.54
CA GLN A 208 4.01 -17.21 -22.27
C GLN A 208 4.93 -16.75 -21.13
N TYR A 209 5.94 -17.54 -20.86
CA TYR A 209 6.99 -17.31 -19.86
C TYR A 209 7.68 -15.94 -19.97
N TYR A 210 7.64 -15.27 -21.11
CA TYR A 210 8.13 -13.89 -21.27
C TYR A 210 7.43 -12.90 -20.33
N LEU A 211 6.13 -13.06 -20.07
CA LEU A 211 5.42 -12.23 -19.08
C LEU A 211 6.03 -12.43 -17.70
N ARG A 212 6.27 -13.68 -17.29
CA ARG A 212 6.89 -14.00 -16.02
C ARG A 212 8.27 -13.35 -15.87
N GLN A 213 9.13 -13.45 -16.87
CA GLN A 213 10.44 -12.81 -16.85
C GLN A 213 10.35 -11.27 -16.73
N SER A 214 9.41 -10.67 -17.48
CA SER A 214 9.18 -9.22 -17.42
C SER A 214 8.61 -8.77 -16.09
N LEU A 215 7.76 -9.61 -15.46
CA LEU A 215 7.18 -9.34 -14.14
C LEU A 215 8.24 -9.49 -13.05
N ASP A 216 9.08 -10.52 -13.09
CA ASP A 216 10.20 -10.69 -12.17
C ASP A 216 11.14 -9.49 -12.21
N ALA A 217 11.57 -9.11 -13.42
CA ALA A 217 12.43 -7.94 -13.60
C ALA A 217 11.79 -6.64 -13.07
N PHE A 218 10.47 -6.53 -13.14
CA PHE A 218 9.75 -5.38 -12.60
C PHE A 218 9.61 -5.44 -11.08
N ILE A 219 9.36 -6.61 -10.50
CA ILE A 219 9.31 -6.81 -9.04
C ILE A 219 10.69 -6.54 -8.41
N ASP A 220 11.76 -6.88 -9.12
CA ASP A 220 13.14 -6.63 -8.70
C ASP A 220 13.56 -5.14 -8.85
N ASP A 221 12.77 -4.31 -9.53
CA ASP A 221 13.04 -2.88 -9.63
C ASP A 221 12.70 -2.19 -8.29
N ASP A 222 13.69 -1.65 -7.63
CA ASP A 222 13.54 -0.91 -6.37
C ASP A 222 12.59 0.31 -6.48
N ASN A 223 12.27 0.72 -7.71
CA ASN A 223 11.35 1.82 -8.03
C ASN A 223 9.95 1.34 -8.39
N ALA A 224 9.66 0.05 -8.33
CA ALA A 224 8.34 -0.49 -8.59
C ALA A 224 7.38 -0.19 -7.42
N TYR A 225 6.36 0.63 -7.69
CA TYR A 225 5.37 1.06 -6.70
C TYR A 225 3.92 0.83 -7.15
N GLY A 226 3.68 0.74 -8.46
CA GLY A 226 2.37 0.51 -9.04
C GLY A 226 2.32 -0.75 -9.89
N LEU A 227 1.31 -1.61 -9.69
CA LEU A 227 1.13 -2.85 -10.44
C LEU A 227 -0.33 -3.06 -10.80
N TYR A 228 -0.59 -3.28 -12.07
CA TYR A 228 -1.78 -3.95 -12.55
C TYR A 228 -1.36 -5.30 -13.16
N LEU A 229 -1.98 -6.39 -12.70
CA LEU A 229 -1.70 -7.72 -13.22
C LEU A 229 -3.01 -8.49 -13.42
N ALA A 230 -3.38 -8.73 -14.67
CA ALA A 230 -4.46 -9.61 -15.07
C ALA A 230 -3.91 -11.00 -15.38
N CYS A 231 -4.31 -12.00 -14.59
CA CYS A 231 -3.86 -13.39 -14.74
C CYS A 231 -4.82 -14.37 -14.04
N HIS A 232 -4.51 -15.66 -14.02
CA HIS A 232 -5.23 -16.62 -13.22
C HIS A 232 -4.79 -16.60 -11.77
N GLY A 233 -5.73 -16.82 -10.84
CA GLY A 233 -5.45 -17.03 -9.41
C GLY A 233 -6.08 -18.34 -8.94
N ASP A 234 -5.54 -18.89 -7.86
CA ASP A 234 -5.99 -20.11 -7.22
C ASP A 234 -6.85 -19.84 -5.96
N GLU A 235 -7.74 -20.78 -5.64
CA GLU A 235 -8.64 -20.70 -4.48
C GLU A 235 -7.87 -20.61 -3.15
N ASP A 236 -6.70 -21.25 -3.07
CA ASP A 236 -5.83 -21.23 -1.88
C ASP A 236 -5.04 -19.92 -1.75
N GLN A 237 -5.15 -19.01 -2.72
CA GLN A 237 -4.45 -17.71 -2.76
C GLN A 237 -2.92 -17.85 -2.67
N THR A 238 -2.36 -18.92 -3.17
CA THR A 238 -0.92 -19.21 -3.07
C THR A 238 -0.17 -18.92 -4.35
N VAL A 239 -0.85 -19.00 -5.50
CA VAL A 239 -0.24 -18.93 -6.82
C VAL A 239 -1.03 -18.04 -7.76
N LEU A 240 -0.31 -17.17 -8.48
CA LEU A 240 -0.77 -16.51 -9.71
C LEU A 240 -0.19 -17.27 -10.91
N SER A 241 -0.94 -17.35 -12.00
CA SER A 241 -0.49 -18.13 -13.15
C SER A 241 -0.97 -17.59 -14.50
N GLY A 242 -0.26 -18.01 -15.53
CA GLY A 242 -0.63 -17.90 -16.92
C GLY A 242 -0.15 -19.13 -17.68
N LEU A 243 -0.25 -19.12 -19.00
CA LEU A 243 0.14 -20.24 -19.82
C LEU A 243 1.65 -20.56 -19.65
N GLY A 244 1.95 -21.68 -18.99
CA GLY A 244 3.32 -22.18 -18.84
C GLY A 244 4.17 -21.45 -17.78
N TRP A 245 3.55 -20.65 -16.90
CA TRP A 245 4.25 -20.02 -15.77
C TRP A 245 3.37 -19.95 -14.52
N THR A 246 4.03 -19.92 -13.38
CA THR A 246 3.41 -19.68 -12.07
C THR A 246 4.27 -18.72 -11.26
N MET A 247 3.65 -18.00 -10.31
CA MET A 247 4.28 -17.11 -9.36
C MET A 247 3.67 -17.33 -7.98
N GLY A 248 4.51 -17.66 -7.01
CA GLY A 248 4.08 -17.77 -5.62
C GLY A 248 4.12 -16.43 -4.90
N ARG A 249 3.47 -16.36 -3.74
CA ARG A 249 3.50 -15.15 -2.90
C ARG A 249 4.92 -14.76 -2.49
N ASP A 250 5.78 -15.74 -2.23
CA ASP A 250 7.16 -15.50 -1.77
C ASP A 250 8.04 -14.84 -2.85
N ASP A 251 7.59 -14.82 -4.10
CA ASP A 251 8.27 -14.12 -5.19
C ASP A 251 8.05 -12.60 -5.14
N ILE A 252 7.06 -12.13 -4.34
CA ILE A 252 6.73 -10.71 -4.23
C ILE A 252 7.55 -10.06 -3.12
N HIS A 253 8.17 -8.93 -3.44
CA HIS A 253 8.89 -8.07 -2.50
C HIS A 253 8.80 -6.60 -2.93
N GLY A 254 9.33 -5.67 -2.13
CA GLY A 254 9.35 -4.24 -2.46
C GLY A 254 8.36 -3.39 -1.66
N ASN A 255 8.23 -2.14 -2.07
CA ASN A 255 7.43 -1.10 -1.42
C ASN A 255 6.29 -0.63 -2.32
N TRP A 256 5.24 -1.39 -2.36
CA TRP A 256 4.12 -1.13 -3.25
C TRP A 256 3.18 -0.06 -2.69
N ARG A 257 2.62 0.76 -3.58
CA ARG A 257 1.61 1.78 -3.23
C ARG A 257 0.25 1.50 -3.84
N PHE A 258 0.21 1.15 -5.10
CA PHE A 258 -1.05 0.83 -5.76
C PHE A 258 -0.93 -0.48 -6.53
N VAL A 259 -1.63 -1.49 -6.05
CA VAL A 259 -1.66 -2.83 -6.66
C VAL A 259 -3.08 -3.22 -6.96
N PHE A 260 -3.33 -3.63 -8.18
CA PHE A 260 -4.54 -4.33 -8.55
C PHE A 260 -4.18 -5.70 -9.15
N LEU A 261 -4.44 -6.77 -8.38
CA LEU A 261 -4.38 -8.14 -8.88
C LEU A 261 -5.72 -8.55 -9.44
N ASP A 262 -5.86 -8.46 -10.74
CA ASP A 262 -7.06 -8.84 -11.49
C ASP A 262 -7.01 -10.35 -11.77
N ALA A 263 -7.16 -11.13 -10.70
CA ALA A 263 -7.06 -12.59 -10.69
C ALA A 263 -8.06 -13.17 -9.70
N CYS A 264 -8.64 -14.33 -10.02
CA CYS A 264 -9.56 -15.04 -9.14
C CYS A 264 -8.97 -15.19 -7.74
N TYR A 265 -9.78 -15.02 -6.70
CA TYR A 265 -9.44 -15.18 -5.29
C TYR A 265 -8.26 -14.32 -4.80
N SER A 266 -7.74 -13.37 -5.59
CA SER A 266 -6.57 -12.56 -5.23
C SER A 266 -6.77 -11.73 -3.94
N ALA A 267 -8.01 -11.50 -3.53
CA ALA A 267 -8.37 -10.83 -2.28
C ALA A 267 -9.41 -11.61 -1.45
N ALA A 268 -9.52 -12.93 -1.61
CA ALA A 268 -10.37 -13.75 -0.75
C ALA A 268 -9.91 -13.71 0.72
N GLY A 269 -8.61 -13.46 0.95
CA GLY A 269 -7.99 -13.14 2.22
C GLY A 269 -6.94 -12.03 2.07
N THR A 270 -6.04 -11.90 3.03
CA THR A 270 -4.98 -10.88 3.02
C THR A 270 -3.62 -11.41 2.56
N GLY A 271 -3.53 -12.65 2.08
CA GLY A 271 -2.27 -13.29 1.73
C GLY A 271 -1.45 -12.48 0.73
N TRP A 272 -2.05 -12.10 -0.39
CA TRP A 272 -1.38 -11.30 -1.42
C TRP A 272 -1.10 -9.87 -0.97
N SER A 273 -2.07 -9.16 -0.39
CA SER A 273 -1.85 -7.78 0.05
C SER A 273 -0.72 -7.66 1.07
N ASN A 274 -0.58 -8.66 1.96
CA ASN A 274 0.50 -8.69 2.94
C ASN A 274 1.88 -8.83 2.28
N GLN A 275 2.00 -9.58 1.18
CA GLN A 275 3.25 -9.71 0.43
C GLN A 275 3.65 -8.41 -0.26
N PHE A 276 2.66 -7.65 -0.72
CA PHE A 276 2.88 -6.30 -1.24
C PHE A 276 3.14 -5.26 -0.15
N ASN A 277 3.21 -5.66 1.13
CA ASN A 277 3.31 -4.76 2.28
C ASN A 277 2.16 -3.73 2.34
N ILE A 278 0.97 -4.12 1.84
CA ILE A 278 -0.24 -3.32 1.91
C ILE A 278 -1.20 -3.99 2.90
N TYR A 279 -1.40 -3.30 4.00
CA TYR A 279 -2.27 -3.72 5.10
C TYR A 279 -3.45 -2.78 5.20
N SER A 280 -4.52 -3.19 5.85
CA SER A 280 -5.70 -2.36 6.05
C SER A 280 -5.44 -1.03 6.79
N TYR A 281 -4.35 -0.97 7.56
CA TYR A 281 -3.86 0.23 8.26
C TYR A 281 -2.74 0.97 7.51
N SER A 282 -2.35 0.52 6.32
CA SER A 282 -1.32 1.21 5.53
C SER A 282 -1.81 2.59 5.11
N GLN A 283 -0.98 3.61 5.27
CA GLN A 283 -1.24 4.95 4.76
C GLN A 283 -0.73 5.09 3.32
N SER A 284 -1.47 5.82 2.50
CA SER A 284 -1.12 6.10 1.09
C SER A 284 -0.82 4.83 0.28
N ARG A 285 -1.55 3.76 0.53
CA ARG A 285 -1.41 2.47 -0.16
C ARG A 285 -2.76 1.84 -0.42
N ALA A 286 -2.90 1.18 -1.55
CA ALA A 286 -4.11 0.48 -1.94
C ALA A 286 -3.79 -0.84 -2.63
N PHE A 287 -4.52 -1.87 -2.24
CA PHE A 287 -4.57 -3.16 -2.90
C PHE A 287 -6.01 -3.46 -3.29
N LEU A 288 -6.21 -3.86 -4.55
CA LEU A 288 -7.48 -4.39 -5.05
C LEU A 288 -7.29 -5.80 -5.53
N GLY A 289 -8.34 -6.58 -5.40
CA GLY A 289 -8.42 -7.95 -5.91
C GLY A 289 -9.83 -8.52 -5.77
N TRP A 290 -10.03 -9.71 -6.24
CA TRP A 290 -11.31 -10.40 -6.23
C TRP A 290 -11.40 -11.38 -5.06
N SER A 291 -12.54 -11.39 -4.39
CA SER A 291 -12.76 -12.33 -3.27
C SER A 291 -13.23 -13.72 -3.70
N ASP A 292 -13.55 -13.88 -4.98
CA ASP A 292 -14.05 -15.12 -5.57
C ASP A 292 -13.57 -15.23 -7.02
N THR A 293 -14.05 -16.22 -7.76
CA THR A 293 -13.84 -16.37 -9.20
C THR A 293 -14.42 -15.19 -9.97
N VAL A 294 -13.63 -14.58 -10.83
CA VAL A 294 -14.06 -13.53 -11.75
C VAL A 294 -13.99 -14.01 -13.20
N GLU A 295 -15.06 -13.77 -13.95
CA GLU A 295 -15.05 -14.00 -15.38
C GLU A 295 -14.30 -12.89 -16.11
N GLY A 296 -13.52 -13.23 -17.14
CA GLY A 296 -12.69 -12.26 -17.86
C GLY A 296 -13.48 -11.10 -18.48
N GLY A 297 -14.75 -11.33 -18.86
CA GLY A 297 -15.66 -10.27 -19.31
C GLY A 297 -15.94 -9.24 -18.20
N ASN A 298 -16.32 -9.72 -17.02
CA ASN A 298 -16.59 -8.86 -15.86
C ASN A 298 -15.34 -8.11 -15.39
N SER A 299 -14.18 -8.77 -15.40
CA SER A 299 -12.88 -8.15 -15.14
C SER A 299 -12.58 -7.01 -16.11
N THR A 300 -12.82 -7.24 -17.42
CA THR A 300 -12.62 -6.22 -18.45
C THR A 300 -13.58 -5.04 -18.29
N ASP A 301 -14.84 -5.30 -18.01
CA ASP A 301 -15.85 -4.26 -17.81
C ASP A 301 -15.54 -3.43 -16.55
N PHE A 302 -15.15 -4.11 -15.47
CA PHE A 302 -14.75 -3.46 -14.24
C PHE A 302 -13.53 -2.54 -14.46
N SER A 303 -12.44 -3.05 -15.00
CA SER A 303 -11.21 -2.27 -15.23
C SER A 303 -11.45 -1.08 -16.16
N SER A 304 -12.32 -1.27 -17.18
CA SER A 304 -12.71 -0.21 -18.12
C SER A 304 -13.56 0.89 -17.48
N ALA A 305 -14.28 0.62 -16.39
CA ALA A 305 -14.99 1.62 -15.61
C ALA A 305 -14.08 2.23 -14.53
N PHE A 306 -13.30 1.39 -13.86
CA PHE A 306 -12.50 1.75 -12.69
C PHE A 306 -11.37 2.74 -12.98
N PHE A 307 -10.47 2.42 -13.91
CA PHE A 307 -9.32 3.29 -14.18
C PHE A 307 -9.69 4.69 -14.66
N PRO A 308 -10.64 4.88 -15.58
CA PRO A 308 -11.11 6.22 -15.94
C PRO A 308 -11.75 6.97 -14.77
N GLU A 309 -12.46 6.28 -13.85
CA GLU A 309 -13.07 6.92 -12.69
C GLU A 309 -12.03 7.35 -11.66
N VAL A 310 -10.96 6.58 -11.44
CA VAL A 310 -9.83 7.00 -10.59
C VAL A 310 -9.23 8.31 -11.08
N ILE A 311 -9.09 8.47 -12.41
CA ILE A 311 -8.56 9.69 -13.03
C ILE A 311 -9.55 10.85 -12.90
N ALA A 312 -10.81 10.60 -13.28
CA ALA A 312 -11.82 11.65 -13.38
C ALA A 312 -12.33 12.13 -12.02
N GLY A 313 -12.43 11.22 -11.04
CA GLY A 313 -12.94 11.49 -9.71
C GLY A 313 -14.39 11.99 -9.67
N ASN A 314 -15.20 11.72 -10.71
CA ASN A 314 -16.55 12.28 -10.84
C ASN A 314 -17.53 11.76 -9.78
N HIS A 315 -17.37 10.48 -9.38
CA HIS A 315 -18.22 9.79 -8.41
C HIS A 315 -17.40 9.30 -7.22
N SER A 316 -16.08 9.54 -7.21
CA SER A 316 -15.16 9.04 -6.22
C SER A 316 -14.22 10.13 -5.72
N ASN A 317 -13.78 10.00 -4.47
CA ASN A 317 -12.76 10.87 -3.90
C ASN A 317 -11.43 10.11 -3.67
N ASN A 318 -11.43 8.81 -3.90
CA ASN A 318 -10.29 7.92 -3.63
C ASN A 318 -10.43 6.61 -4.42
N ILE A 319 -9.38 5.78 -4.39
CA ILE A 319 -9.34 4.49 -5.10
C ILE A 319 -10.46 3.54 -4.66
N ARG A 320 -10.78 3.50 -3.36
CA ARG A 320 -11.83 2.64 -2.83
C ARG A 320 -13.21 3.02 -3.38
N ASP A 321 -13.54 4.31 -3.36
CA ASP A 321 -14.85 4.78 -3.86
C ASP A 321 -14.97 4.61 -5.36
N ALA A 322 -13.88 4.78 -6.11
CA ALA A 322 -13.82 4.45 -7.54
C ALA A 322 -14.08 2.96 -7.79
N ALA A 323 -13.52 2.08 -6.96
CA ALA A 323 -13.76 0.64 -7.08
C ALA A 323 -15.21 0.26 -6.77
N VAL A 324 -15.82 0.87 -5.75
CA VAL A 324 -17.23 0.65 -5.41
C VAL A 324 -18.13 1.13 -6.56
N TRP A 325 -17.88 2.33 -7.08
CA TRP A 325 -18.65 2.85 -8.21
C TRP A 325 -18.51 1.98 -9.46
N ALA A 326 -17.30 1.56 -9.81
CA ALA A 326 -17.05 0.70 -10.97
C ALA A 326 -17.75 -0.65 -10.84
N ALA A 327 -17.77 -1.19 -9.63
CA ALA A 327 -18.48 -2.43 -9.35
C ALA A 327 -19.98 -2.34 -9.65
N ASP A 328 -20.61 -1.22 -9.34
CA ASP A 328 -22.02 -0.98 -9.61
C ASP A 328 -22.34 -0.85 -11.12
N GLN A 329 -21.31 -0.63 -11.95
CA GLN A 329 -21.48 -0.54 -13.41
C GLN A 329 -21.43 -1.91 -14.10
N VAL A 330 -20.96 -2.97 -13.43
CA VAL A 330 -20.75 -4.29 -14.04
C VAL A 330 -21.95 -5.21 -13.79
N PRO A 331 -22.69 -5.63 -14.83
CA PRO A 331 -23.78 -6.58 -14.68
C PRO A 331 -23.28 -7.93 -14.14
N GLY A 332 -23.87 -8.44 -13.07
CA GLY A 332 -23.50 -9.74 -12.48
C GLY A 332 -22.36 -9.69 -11.46
N TYR A 333 -21.89 -8.53 -11.09
CA TYR A 333 -20.83 -8.30 -10.11
C TYR A 333 -21.05 -9.00 -8.75
N HIS A 334 -22.27 -9.30 -8.38
CA HIS A 334 -22.60 -9.91 -7.09
C HIS A 334 -22.01 -11.30 -6.85
N THR A 335 -21.42 -11.93 -7.87
CA THR A 335 -20.82 -13.28 -7.76
C THR A 335 -19.33 -13.25 -7.41
N ALA A 336 -18.63 -12.14 -7.66
CA ALA A 336 -17.21 -12.00 -7.35
C ALA A 336 -16.92 -10.56 -6.88
N PRO A 337 -17.19 -10.21 -5.62
CA PRO A 337 -17.00 -8.85 -5.14
C PRO A 337 -15.53 -8.46 -5.13
N ILE A 338 -15.24 -7.27 -5.68
CA ILE A 338 -13.94 -6.62 -5.54
C ILE A 338 -13.72 -6.28 -4.06
N LYS A 339 -12.54 -6.53 -3.56
CA LYS A 339 -12.13 -6.10 -2.23
C LYS A 339 -11.03 -5.06 -2.31
N PHE A 340 -11.12 -4.10 -1.42
CA PHE A 340 -10.14 -3.07 -1.20
C PHE A 340 -9.44 -3.30 0.14
N ILE A 341 -8.10 -3.24 0.16
CA ILE A 341 -7.27 -3.29 1.36
C ILE A 341 -6.30 -2.11 1.32
N GLY A 342 -6.20 -1.34 2.39
CA GLY A 342 -5.30 -0.20 2.48
C GLY A 342 -5.98 1.08 2.95
N ASP A 343 -5.40 2.22 2.61
CA ASP A 343 -5.88 3.54 2.98
C ASP A 343 -7.15 3.90 2.22
N ARG A 344 -8.26 4.03 2.94
CA ARG A 344 -9.58 4.34 2.37
C ARG A 344 -9.68 5.76 1.80
N THR A 345 -8.72 6.62 2.13
CA THR A 345 -8.66 8.02 1.65
C THR A 345 -7.65 8.21 0.52
N TYR A 346 -6.86 7.19 0.24
CA TYR A 346 -5.80 7.28 -0.76
C TYR A 346 -6.35 7.48 -2.17
N ARG A 347 -5.85 8.52 -2.82
CA ARG A 347 -6.26 8.91 -4.18
C ARG A 347 -5.41 8.26 -5.29
N GLY A 348 -4.39 7.52 -4.92
CA GLY A 348 -3.48 6.88 -5.87
C GLY A 348 -2.28 7.71 -6.28
N PHE A 349 -2.25 9.01 -5.97
CA PHE A 349 -1.13 9.89 -6.33
C PHE A 349 0.17 9.50 -5.63
N VAL A 350 1.29 9.68 -6.34
CA VAL A 350 2.65 9.54 -5.84
C VAL A 350 3.12 10.83 -5.18
#